data_9daeeafb53b350eeed4aa37ac13b924e
#
_entry.id   9daeeafb53b350eeed4aa37ac13b924e
#
_cell.length_a   1.000
_cell.length_b   1.000
_cell.length_c   1.000
_cell.angle_alpha   90.00
_cell.angle_beta   90.00
_cell.angle_gamma   90.00
#
_symmetry.space_group_name_H-M   'P 1'
#
loop_
_entity.id
_entity.type
_entity.pdbx_description
1 polymer ?
#
loop_
_entity_poly.entity_id
_entity_poly.type
_entity_poly.pdbx_seq_one_letter_code
_entity_poly.pdbx_strand_id
1 'polypeptide(L)'
;MSHGSGGAAERPRVELFAYTDGACSGNPGPGGWGVLLVAREGGKEVRRRELSGGEAVTTNNRMELTAAIEALEALKRPTTITVVTDSNYLRDGITRWLAGWKRNGWKTAGRKPVKNEDLWRRLDEAASRHDVRWEWVRGHAGHPENEAADALARAGMRPFKPEKPARAARS
;
A
#
# COMPACT_ATOMS: atom_id res chain seq x y z
N MET A 1 -8.54 -12.76 -42.82
CA MET A 1 -8.38 -12.61 -42.37
C MET A 1 -8.40 -12.19 -41.33
N SER A 2 -8.41 -12.35 -40.58
CA SER A 2 -8.34 -12.15 -39.55
C SER A 2 -7.98 -11.09 -39.00
N HIS A 3 -8.44 -10.41 -39.06
CA HIS A 3 -8.12 -9.30 -38.69
C HIS A 3 -8.75 -8.78 -37.52
N GLY A 4 -9.71 -9.34 -36.92
CA GLY A 4 -10.34 -8.93 -35.70
C GLY A 4 -9.41 -8.83 -34.56
N SER A 5 -8.41 -9.66 -34.53
CA SER A 5 -7.42 -9.58 -33.49
C SER A 5 -6.58 -8.32 -33.56
N GLY A 6 -6.36 -7.80 -34.77
CA GLY A 6 -5.65 -6.57 -34.92
C GLY A 6 -6.39 -5.38 -34.28
N GLY A 7 -7.71 -5.33 -34.47
CA GLY A 7 -8.50 -4.29 -33.87
C GLY A 7 -8.46 -4.30 -32.36
N ALA A 8 -8.54 -5.48 -31.76
CA ALA A 8 -8.45 -5.60 -30.32
C ALA A 8 -7.07 -5.18 -29.82
N ALA A 9 -6.01 -5.54 -30.54
CA ALA A 9 -4.66 -5.21 -30.14
C ALA A 9 -4.39 -3.71 -30.24
N GLU A 10 -5.14 -3.00 -31.06
CA GLU A 10 -4.92 -1.57 -31.22
C GLU A 10 -5.56 -0.72 -30.14
N ARG A 11 -6.43 -1.28 -29.33
CA ARG A 11 -7.02 -0.51 -28.24
C ARG A 11 -5.99 -0.34 -27.13
N PRO A 12 -5.75 0.90 -26.67
CA PRO A 12 -4.87 1.11 -25.53
C PRO A 12 -5.42 0.34 -24.33
N ARG A 13 -4.54 -0.33 -23.63
CA ARG A 13 -4.92 -1.00 -22.40
C ARG A 13 -4.87 0.00 -21.26
N VAL A 14 -5.87 -0.09 -20.40
CA VAL A 14 -5.84 0.66 -19.16
C VAL A 14 -5.06 -0.16 -18.14
N GLU A 15 -3.99 0.43 -17.63
CA GLU A 15 -3.16 -0.18 -16.60
C GLU A 15 -3.43 0.50 -15.27
N LEU A 16 -3.55 -0.29 -14.22
CA LEU A 16 -3.82 0.23 -12.89
C LEU A 16 -2.60 0.10 -11.99
N PHE A 17 -2.33 1.16 -11.26
CA PHE A 17 -1.21 1.24 -10.32
C PHE A 17 -1.71 1.71 -8.97
N ALA A 18 -1.18 1.14 -7.90
CA ALA A 18 -1.41 1.65 -6.56
C ALA A 18 -0.05 2.00 -5.96
N TYR A 19 0.16 3.26 -5.65
CA TYR A 19 1.36 3.73 -4.98
C TYR A 19 1.01 3.82 -3.51
N THR A 20 1.73 3.08 -2.66
CA THR A 20 1.37 2.96 -1.25
C THR A 20 2.52 3.38 -0.36
N ASP A 21 2.20 3.95 0.80
CA ASP A 21 3.20 4.34 1.77
C ASP A 21 2.59 4.34 3.17
N GLY A 22 3.46 4.18 4.16
CA GLY A 22 3.08 4.26 5.56
C GLY A 22 4.04 5.17 6.30
N ALA A 23 3.54 5.83 7.33
CA ALA A 23 4.33 6.72 8.16
C ALA A 23 3.93 6.53 9.62
N CYS A 24 4.88 6.74 10.52
CA CYS A 24 4.62 6.64 11.94
C CYS A 24 5.51 7.61 12.70
N SER A 25 4.93 8.32 13.65
CA SER A 25 5.65 9.28 14.49
C SER A 25 5.90 8.60 15.84
N GLY A 26 7.15 8.19 16.08
CA GLY A 26 7.46 7.28 17.18
C GLY A 26 7.00 5.87 16.78
N ASN A 27 7.63 4.84 17.23
CA ASN A 27 7.36 3.50 16.76
C ASN A 27 7.32 2.54 17.96
N PRO A 28 6.18 2.40 18.67
CA PRO A 28 4.82 2.80 18.27
C PRO A 28 4.49 4.27 18.51
N GLY A 29 3.41 4.70 17.85
CA GLY A 29 2.89 6.05 18.01
C GLY A 29 1.84 6.33 16.95
N PRO A 30 1.43 7.59 16.78
CA PRO A 30 0.48 7.94 15.72
C PRO A 30 1.05 7.59 14.34
N GLY A 31 0.24 7.02 13.50
CA GLY A 31 0.68 6.67 12.15
C GLY A 31 -0.39 6.92 11.12
N GLY A 32 0.03 6.90 9.86
CA GLY A 32 -0.88 7.07 8.74
C GLY A 32 -0.47 6.21 7.56
N TRP A 33 -1.42 6.00 6.68
CA TRP A 33 -1.20 5.28 5.44
C TRP A 33 -1.74 6.09 4.28
N GLY A 34 -1.13 5.93 3.12
CA GLY A 34 -1.54 6.65 1.92
C GLY A 34 -1.54 5.75 0.72
N VAL A 35 -2.50 5.95 -0.17
CA VAL A 35 -2.63 5.24 -1.42
C VAL A 35 -2.99 6.21 -2.52
N LEU A 36 -2.22 6.17 -3.61
CA LEU A 36 -2.57 6.87 -4.83
C LEU A 36 -2.90 5.79 -5.87
N LEU A 37 -4.16 5.72 -6.27
CA LEU A 37 -4.59 4.82 -7.34
C LEU A 37 -4.56 5.61 -8.65
N VAL A 38 -3.89 5.06 -9.65
CA VAL A 38 -3.74 5.71 -10.94
C VAL A 38 -4.12 4.72 -12.04
N ALA A 39 -4.97 5.16 -12.95
CA ALA A 39 -5.24 4.43 -14.18
C ALA A 39 -4.51 5.13 -15.31
N ARG A 40 -3.77 4.38 -16.12
CA ARG A 40 -3.05 4.91 -17.28
C ARG A 40 -3.53 4.21 -18.54
N GLU A 41 -3.66 5.00 -19.58
CA GLU A 41 -4.02 4.49 -20.88
C GLU A 41 -2.96 4.98 -21.85
N GLY A 42 -2.25 4.06 -22.47
CA GLY A 42 -1.15 4.43 -23.35
C GLY A 42 -0.05 5.22 -22.64
N GLY A 43 0.18 4.94 -21.37
CA GLY A 43 1.18 5.64 -20.59
C GLY A 43 0.73 6.96 -19.97
N LYS A 44 -0.47 7.43 -20.32
CA LYS A 44 -1.00 8.69 -19.78
C LYS A 44 -1.98 8.44 -18.66
N GLU A 45 -1.86 9.20 -17.59
CA GLU A 45 -2.81 9.11 -16.47
C GLU A 45 -4.17 9.62 -16.95
N VAL A 46 -5.19 8.76 -16.83
CA VAL A 46 -6.56 9.11 -17.23
C VAL A 46 -7.50 9.17 -16.04
N ARG A 47 -7.09 8.65 -14.89
CA ARG A 47 -7.90 8.70 -13.66
C ARG A 47 -7.01 8.58 -12.45
N ARG A 48 -7.39 9.25 -11.39
CA ARG A 48 -6.63 9.26 -10.14
C ARG A 48 -7.59 9.24 -8.96
N ARG A 49 -7.25 8.47 -7.95
CA ARG A 49 -8.00 8.45 -6.70
C ARG A 49 -7.01 8.40 -5.53
N GLU A 50 -7.23 9.22 -4.53
CA GLU A 50 -6.38 9.30 -3.35
C GLU A 50 -7.11 8.74 -2.14
N LEU A 51 -6.43 7.93 -1.35
CA LEU A 51 -6.96 7.38 -0.11
C LEU A 51 -5.94 7.63 0.99
N SER A 52 -6.42 7.94 2.18
CA SER A 52 -5.54 8.04 3.34
C SER A 52 -6.30 7.78 4.61
N GLY A 53 -5.58 7.44 5.66
CA GLY A 53 -6.14 7.22 6.98
C GLY A 53 -5.02 7.08 7.98
N GLY A 54 -5.38 6.85 9.24
CA GLY A 54 -4.37 6.72 10.26
C GLY A 54 -4.91 6.09 11.53
N GLU A 55 -4.02 5.94 12.50
CA GLU A 55 -4.31 5.35 13.81
C GLU A 55 -3.53 6.09 14.88
N ALA A 56 -4.10 6.15 16.08
CA ALA A 56 -3.47 6.86 17.19
C ALA A 56 -2.22 6.14 17.70
N VAL A 57 -2.23 4.81 17.70
CA VAL A 57 -1.11 4.00 18.16
C VAL A 57 -0.89 2.85 17.19
N THR A 58 0.22 2.91 16.49
CA THR A 58 0.54 1.90 15.49
C THR A 58 2.05 1.86 15.27
N THR A 59 2.50 1.14 14.24
CA THR A 59 3.91 1.09 13.86
C THR A 59 4.06 1.37 12.38
N ASN A 60 5.26 1.69 11.97
CA ASN A 60 5.52 1.93 10.55
C ASN A 60 5.18 0.70 9.71
N ASN A 61 5.57 -0.49 10.16
CA ASN A 61 5.29 -1.72 9.43
C ASN A 61 3.78 -1.97 9.29
N ARG A 62 3.01 -1.70 10.34
CA ARG A 62 1.55 -1.86 10.25
C ARG A 62 0.94 -0.88 9.25
N MET A 63 1.45 0.35 9.20
CA MET A 63 0.94 1.34 8.25
C MET A 63 1.31 0.98 6.80
N GLU A 64 2.50 0.42 6.59
CA GLU A 64 2.89 -0.07 5.27
C GLU A 64 1.96 -1.19 4.79
N LEU A 65 1.66 -2.15 5.68
CA LEU A 65 0.71 -3.22 5.36
C LEU A 65 -0.68 -2.67 5.10
N THR A 66 -1.13 -1.75 5.95
CA THR A 66 -2.47 -1.18 5.84
C THR A 66 -2.64 -0.44 4.53
N ALA A 67 -1.63 0.29 4.07
CA ALA A 67 -1.70 0.98 2.78
C ALA A 67 -1.95 -0.01 1.63
N ALA A 68 -1.20 -1.10 1.59
CA ALA A 68 -1.38 -2.11 0.55
C ALA A 68 -2.77 -2.76 0.64
N ILE A 69 -3.23 -3.07 1.85
CA ILE A 69 -4.55 -3.66 2.07
C ILE A 69 -5.65 -2.72 1.60
N GLU A 70 -5.59 -1.45 2.00
CA GLU A 70 -6.61 -0.46 1.63
C GLU A 70 -6.65 -0.26 0.12
N ALA A 71 -5.49 -0.29 -0.54
CA ALA A 71 -5.43 -0.19 -1.99
C ALA A 71 -6.21 -1.33 -2.65
N LEU A 72 -5.98 -2.56 -2.20
CA LEU A 72 -6.61 -3.73 -2.80
C LEU A 72 -8.08 -3.85 -2.43
N GLU A 73 -8.43 -3.50 -1.19
CA GLU A 73 -9.83 -3.56 -0.75
C GLU A 73 -10.68 -2.47 -1.38
N ALA A 74 -10.08 -1.42 -1.89
CA ALA A 74 -10.81 -0.38 -2.60
C ALA A 74 -11.32 -0.84 -3.97
N LEU A 75 -10.76 -1.91 -4.50
CA LEU A 75 -11.14 -2.46 -5.80
C LEU A 75 -12.39 -3.32 -5.65
N LYS A 76 -13.44 -2.98 -6.38
CA LYS A 76 -14.74 -3.65 -6.23
C LYS A 76 -14.87 -4.91 -7.06
N ARG A 77 -13.96 -5.15 -8.00
CA ARG A 77 -13.97 -6.31 -8.90
C ARG A 77 -12.59 -6.91 -8.99
N PRO A 78 -12.49 -8.20 -9.34
CA PRO A 78 -11.17 -8.76 -9.62
C PRO A 78 -10.44 -7.90 -10.66
N THR A 79 -9.22 -7.54 -10.36
CA THR A 79 -8.48 -6.54 -11.13
C THR A 79 -7.02 -6.94 -11.24
N THR A 80 -6.41 -6.66 -12.38
CA THR A 80 -4.96 -6.73 -12.51
C THR A 80 -4.41 -5.36 -12.12
N ILE A 81 -3.53 -5.33 -11.14
CA ILE A 81 -3.00 -4.07 -10.62
C ILE A 81 -1.55 -4.23 -10.20
N THR A 82 -0.77 -3.19 -10.42
CA THR A 82 0.62 -3.13 -9.94
C THR A 82 0.63 -2.30 -8.66
N VAL A 83 1.10 -2.88 -7.56
CA VAL A 83 1.29 -2.17 -6.30
C VAL A 83 2.74 -1.78 -6.18
N VAL A 84 2.99 -0.48 -6.10
CA VAL A 84 4.33 0.10 -6.04
C VAL A 84 4.60 0.56 -4.61
N THR A 85 5.64 0.06 -4.00
CA THR A 85 5.98 0.39 -2.61
C THR A 85 7.48 0.36 -2.40
N ASP A 86 7.96 1.11 -1.41
CA ASP A 86 9.36 1.07 -1.01
C ASP A 86 9.57 0.28 0.29
N SER A 87 8.54 -0.36 0.81
CA SER A 87 8.63 -1.09 2.08
C SER A 87 9.40 -2.39 1.93
N ASN A 88 10.57 -2.46 2.55
CA ASN A 88 11.35 -3.69 2.61
C ASN A 88 10.63 -4.76 3.42
N TYR A 89 9.92 -4.36 4.47
CA TYR A 89 9.17 -5.28 5.31
C TYR A 89 8.07 -5.98 4.51
N LEU A 90 7.33 -5.20 3.70
CA LEU A 90 6.28 -5.76 2.86
C LEU A 90 6.87 -6.69 1.81
N ARG A 91 7.97 -6.26 1.17
CA ARG A 91 8.65 -7.07 0.17
C ARG A 91 9.11 -8.41 0.76
N ASP A 92 9.79 -8.37 1.89
CA ASP A 92 10.32 -9.59 2.49
C ASP A 92 9.19 -10.52 2.94
N GLY A 93 8.11 -9.97 3.46
CA GLY A 93 6.97 -10.77 3.84
C GLY A 93 6.34 -11.50 2.66
N ILE A 94 6.14 -10.79 1.57
CA ILE A 94 5.50 -11.38 0.39
C ILE A 94 6.42 -12.37 -0.31
N THR A 95 7.70 -12.04 -0.45
CA THR A 95 8.62 -12.85 -1.24
C THR A 95 9.28 -13.98 -0.46
N ARG A 96 9.38 -13.86 0.87
CA ARG A 96 10.14 -14.82 1.66
C ARG A 96 9.35 -15.53 2.76
N TRP A 97 8.39 -14.85 3.39
CA TRP A 97 7.80 -15.36 4.62
C TRP A 97 6.38 -15.88 4.49
N LEU A 98 5.57 -15.24 3.68
CA LEU A 98 4.13 -15.49 3.65
C LEU A 98 3.77 -16.94 3.36
N ALA A 99 4.39 -17.55 2.35
CA ALA A 99 4.09 -18.92 1.98
C ALA A 99 4.39 -19.91 3.13
N GLY A 100 5.50 -19.66 3.84
CA GLY A 100 5.86 -20.48 5.00
C GLY A 100 4.88 -20.31 6.15
N TRP A 101 4.47 -19.08 6.42
CA TRP A 101 3.48 -18.83 7.46
C TRP A 101 2.16 -19.55 7.16
N LYS A 102 1.72 -19.50 5.93
CA LYS A 102 0.47 -20.16 5.52
C LYS A 102 0.57 -21.68 5.71
N ARG A 103 1.72 -22.27 5.36
CA ARG A 103 1.93 -23.69 5.56
C ARG A 103 1.99 -24.09 7.04
N ASN A 104 2.49 -23.19 7.88
CA ASN A 104 2.70 -23.46 9.29
C ASN A 104 1.58 -22.96 10.20
N GLY A 105 0.40 -22.67 9.63
CA GLY A 105 -0.75 -22.23 10.41
C GLY A 105 -0.56 -20.87 11.05
N TRP A 106 0.22 -19.99 10.38
CA TRP A 106 0.47 -18.61 10.83
C TRP A 106 1.26 -18.56 12.15
N LYS A 107 2.14 -19.51 12.33
CA LYS A 107 3.03 -19.53 13.49
C LYS A 107 4.47 -19.53 13.03
N THR A 108 5.34 -18.94 13.86
CA THR A 108 6.77 -18.93 13.60
C THR A 108 7.35 -20.31 13.92
N ALA A 109 8.62 -20.52 13.60
CA ALA A 109 9.32 -21.75 13.93
C ALA A 109 9.26 -22.08 15.43
N GLY A 110 9.22 -21.03 16.29
CA GLY A 110 9.07 -21.21 17.74
C GLY A 110 7.64 -21.36 18.20
N ARG A 111 6.70 -21.59 17.28
CA ARG A 111 5.26 -21.76 17.56
C ARG A 111 4.59 -20.53 18.15
N LYS A 112 5.18 -19.36 17.98
CA LYS A 112 4.57 -18.10 18.38
C LYS A 112 3.77 -17.52 17.23
N PRO A 113 2.70 -16.74 17.50
CA PRO A 113 1.97 -16.08 16.42
C PRO A 113 2.89 -15.22 15.57
N VAL A 114 2.63 -15.16 14.29
CA VAL A 114 3.36 -14.28 13.37
C VAL A 114 3.07 -12.82 13.76
N LYS A 115 4.11 -12.00 13.82
CA LYS A 115 3.95 -10.60 14.13
C LYS A 115 3.11 -9.93 13.04
N ASN A 116 2.14 -9.11 13.46
CA ASN A 116 1.19 -8.46 12.54
C ASN A 116 0.35 -9.47 11.75
N GLU A 117 0.10 -10.64 12.35
CA GLU A 117 -0.66 -11.69 11.69
C GLU A 117 -2.00 -11.21 11.16
N ASP A 118 -2.70 -10.38 11.93
CA ASP A 118 -3.99 -9.83 11.53
C ASP A 118 -3.92 -9.13 10.18
N LEU A 119 -2.91 -8.29 9.99
CA LEU A 119 -2.74 -7.54 8.75
C LEU A 119 -2.22 -8.42 7.61
N TRP A 120 -1.30 -9.34 7.91
CA TRP A 120 -0.81 -10.24 6.87
C TRP A 120 -1.91 -11.15 6.32
N ARG A 121 -2.80 -11.63 7.20
CA ARG A 121 -3.94 -12.45 6.75
C ARG A 121 -4.89 -11.61 5.91
N ARG A 122 -5.15 -10.39 6.32
CA ARG A 122 -6.04 -9.48 5.60
C ARG A 122 -5.45 -9.14 4.23
N LEU A 123 -4.14 -8.92 4.16
CA LEU A 123 -3.46 -8.65 2.90
C LEU A 123 -3.54 -9.87 1.97
N ASP A 124 -3.27 -11.05 2.49
CA ASP A 124 -3.33 -12.29 1.71
C ASP A 124 -4.74 -12.48 1.12
N GLU A 125 -5.76 -12.27 1.92
CA GLU A 125 -7.15 -12.37 1.48
C GLU A 125 -7.45 -11.34 0.39
N ALA A 126 -7.08 -10.09 0.60
CA ALA A 126 -7.33 -9.03 -0.39
C ALA A 126 -6.59 -9.31 -1.69
N ALA A 127 -5.33 -9.73 -1.60
CA ALA A 127 -4.52 -10.00 -2.80
C ALA A 127 -5.04 -11.21 -3.58
N SER A 128 -5.64 -12.18 -2.89
CA SER A 128 -6.15 -13.39 -3.55
C SER A 128 -7.31 -13.11 -4.50
N ARG A 129 -7.97 -11.97 -4.35
CA ARG A 129 -9.09 -11.59 -5.20
C ARG A 129 -8.67 -10.92 -6.50
N HIS A 130 -7.38 -10.61 -6.63
CA HIS A 130 -6.86 -9.82 -7.74
C HIS A 130 -5.62 -10.46 -8.31
N ASP A 131 -5.22 -10.02 -9.50
CA ASP A 131 -3.93 -10.36 -10.08
C ASP A 131 -2.99 -9.22 -9.71
N VAL A 132 -2.26 -9.37 -8.61
CA VAL A 132 -1.43 -8.32 -8.06
C VAL A 132 0.01 -8.50 -8.52
N ARG A 133 0.56 -7.45 -9.12
CA ARG A 133 1.97 -7.37 -9.46
C ARG A 133 2.62 -6.42 -8.47
N TRP A 134 3.69 -6.86 -7.85
CA TRP A 134 4.40 -6.06 -6.86
C TRP A 134 5.62 -5.43 -7.50
N GLU A 135 5.77 -4.13 -7.31
CA GLU A 135 6.93 -3.40 -7.79
C GLU A 135 7.60 -2.72 -6.61
N TRP A 136 8.87 -3.05 -6.39
CA TRP A 136 9.64 -2.54 -5.27
C TRP A 136 10.53 -1.42 -5.76
N VAL A 137 10.41 -0.24 -5.13
CA VAL A 137 11.23 0.91 -5.48
C VAL A 137 12.07 1.31 -4.27
N ARG A 138 13.13 2.07 -4.50
CA ARG A 138 13.98 2.56 -3.44
C ARG A 138 13.68 4.03 -3.19
N GLY A 139 13.17 4.34 -2.01
CA GLY A 139 12.90 5.69 -1.63
C GLY A 139 11.85 6.37 -2.49
N HIS A 140 11.63 7.65 -2.22
CA HIS A 140 10.61 8.42 -2.91
C HIS A 140 11.17 9.51 -3.80
N ALA A 141 12.43 9.88 -3.62
CA ALA A 141 13.01 11.03 -4.29
C ALA A 141 12.95 10.86 -5.81
N GLY A 142 12.41 11.86 -6.48
CA GLY A 142 12.31 11.83 -7.92
C GLY A 142 11.13 11.03 -8.47
N HIS A 143 10.25 10.52 -7.60
CA HIS A 143 9.08 9.76 -8.02
C HIS A 143 7.82 10.47 -7.53
N PRO A 144 7.17 11.29 -8.37
CA PRO A 144 6.01 12.09 -7.94
C PRO A 144 4.89 11.28 -7.31
N GLU A 145 4.61 10.11 -7.85
CA GLU A 145 3.53 9.27 -7.33
C GLU A 145 3.86 8.71 -5.95
N ASN A 146 5.11 8.32 -5.73
CA ASN A 146 5.55 7.84 -4.43
C ASN A 146 5.57 8.97 -3.40
N GLU A 147 5.96 10.17 -3.83
CA GLU A 147 5.91 11.34 -2.98
C GLU A 147 4.47 11.69 -2.62
N ALA A 148 3.53 11.53 -3.56
CA ALA A 148 2.12 11.76 -3.29
C ALA A 148 1.59 10.77 -2.24
N ALA A 149 1.96 9.50 -2.35
CA ALA A 149 1.57 8.50 -1.37
C ALA A 149 2.15 8.82 0.02
N ASP A 150 3.38 9.28 0.09
CA ASP A 150 4.00 9.71 1.34
C ASP A 150 3.25 10.89 1.95
N ALA A 151 2.89 11.88 1.13
CA ALA A 151 2.11 13.03 1.60
C ALA A 151 0.74 12.59 2.14
N LEU A 152 0.10 11.64 1.47
CA LEU A 152 -1.18 11.10 1.93
C LEU A 152 -1.03 10.35 3.25
N ALA A 153 0.04 9.60 3.43
CA ALA A 153 0.31 8.91 4.68
C ALA A 153 0.48 9.90 5.83
N ARG A 154 1.25 10.97 5.59
CA ARG A 154 1.43 12.01 6.61
C ARG A 154 0.15 12.75 6.90
N ALA A 155 -0.66 13.01 5.89
CA ALA A 155 -1.96 13.64 6.08
C ALA A 155 -2.89 12.76 6.90
N GLY A 156 -2.87 11.44 6.65
CA GLY A 156 -3.68 10.49 7.42
C GLY A 156 -3.25 10.38 8.87
N MET A 157 -1.98 10.57 9.14
CA MET A 157 -1.45 10.54 10.51
C MET A 157 -1.82 11.80 11.30
N ARG A 158 -1.90 12.94 10.63
CA ARG A 158 -2.02 14.25 11.29
C ARG A 158 -3.14 14.36 12.32
N PRO A 159 -4.37 13.86 12.08
CA PRO A 159 -5.43 13.93 13.08
C PRO A 159 -5.12 13.22 14.38
N PHE A 160 -4.18 12.30 14.39
CA PHE A 160 -3.83 11.48 15.54
C PHE A 160 -2.59 11.98 16.26
N LYS A 161 -1.88 12.96 15.71
CA LYS A 161 -0.72 13.53 16.37
C LYS A 161 -1.18 14.55 17.40
N PRO A 162 -0.60 14.54 18.61
CA PRO A 162 -0.93 15.56 19.58
C PRO A 162 -0.55 16.95 19.03
N GLU A 163 -1.38 17.95 19.29
CA GLU A 163 -1.05 19.30 18.95
C GLU A 163 0.12 19.76 19.83
N LYS A 164 1.05 20.49 19.23
CA LYS A 164 2.11 21.10 20.00
C LYS A 164 1.51 22.23 20.83
N PRO A 165 1.91 22.36 22.11
CA PRO A 165 1.48 23.51 22.91
C PRO A 165 1.79 24.80 22.17
N ALA A 166 0.89 25.75 22.26
CA ALA A 166 1.08 27.04 21.62
C ALA A 166 2.27 27.73 22.24
N ARG A 167 3.15 28.24 21.40
CA ARG A 167 4.32 28.96 21.92
C ARG A 167 3.98 30.32 22.52
N ALA A 168 2.81 30.79 22.24
CA ALA A 168 2.35 32.05 22.83
C ALA A 168 2.45 32.10 24.35
N ALA A 169 2.46 30.95 24.98
CA ALA A 169 2.66 30.89 26.44
C ALA A 169 3.98 31.48 26.90
N ARG A 170 4.83 31.86 25.96
CA ARG A 170 6.07 32.47 26.35
C ARG A 170 6.06 33.95 26.46
N SER A 171 5.05 34.60 26.24
CA SER A 171 5.02 36.06 26.33
C SER A 171 5.49 36.58 27.68
#